data_8db2d3cfddd5393b819c6c0c1a445c14
#
_entry.id   8db2d3cfddd5393b819c6c0c1a445c14
#
_cell.length_a   1.000
_cell.length_b   1.000
_cell.length_c   1.000
_cell.angle_alpha   90.00
_cell.angle_beta   90.00
_cell.angle_gamma   90.00
#
_symmetry.space_group_name_H-M   'P 1'
#
loop_
_entity.id
_entity.type
_entity.pdbx_description
1 polymer ?
#
loop_
_entity_poly.entity_id
_entity_poly.type
_entity_poly.pdbx_seq_one_letter_code
_entity_poly.pdbx_strand_id
1 'polypeptide(L)'
;MLPNGNLSDLMYPMTADIYYSTAEQSSFGEMVNTWSFDRVINCSAIKERPDSSVINAISSEKFIEYSYKLDFRTADEILKSSDDISYSITEILITNIKDPSGKVVWFEVLDEPTVFEIGNVEPMFDPFHNFFGYRIFLRRADDQSCIL
;
A
#
# COMPACT_ATOMS: atom_id res chain seq x y z
N MET A 1 25.48 10.19 11.31
CA MET A 1 25.45 8.74 11.39
C MET A 1 24.05 8.28 11.78
N LEU A 2 23.48 7.38 11.00
CA LEU A 2 22.17 6.86 11.33
C LEU A 2 22.27 5.88 12.50
N PRO A 3 21.36 6.00 13.50
CA PRO A 3 21.24 4.94 14.50
C PRO A 3 20.95 3.63 13.75
N ASN A 4 21.64 2.57 14.05
CA ASN A 4 21.52 1.27 13.37
C ASN A 4 22.05 1.22 11.94
N GLY A 5 22.51 2.31 11.35
CA GLY A 5 23.19 2.34 10.06
C GLY A 5 22.41 1.76 8.89
N ASN A 6 21.09 1.74 8.95
CA ASN A 6 20.26 1.11 7.93
C ASN A 6 19.82 2.13 6.88
N LEU A 7 20.30 1.92 5.64
CA LEU A 7 19.96 2.79 4.52
C LEU A 7 18.46 2.80 4.21
N SER A 8 17.77 1.68 4.44
CA SER A 8 16.33 1.60 4.16
C SER A 8 15.52 2.53 5.08
N ASP A 9 15.96 2.76 6.31
CA ASP A 9 15.29 3.70 7.21
C ASP A 9 15.40 5.14 6.71
N LEU A 10 16.47 5.47 5.99
CA LEU A 10 16.65 6.79 5.40
C LEU A 10 15.81 6.96 4.14
N MET A 11 15.75 5.95 3.30
CA MET A 11 14.99 5.99 2.04
C MET A 11 13.49 5.82 2.25
N TYR A 12 13.11 5.08 3.28
CA TYR A 12 11.71 4.73 3.56
C TYR A 12 11.33 5.11 4.99
N PRO A 13 11.19 6.43 5.27
CA PRO A 13 10.94 6.90 6.63
C PRO A 13 9.50 6.77 7.09
N MET A 14 8.58 6.44 6.21
CA MET A 14 7.18 6.27 6.52
C MET A 14 6.90 4.82 6.90
N THR A 15 5.75 4.58 7.49
CA THR A 15 5.30 3.22 7.86
C THR A 15 3.90 2.97 7.35
N ALA A 16 3.60 1.70 7.10
CA ALA A 16 2.28 1.27 6.68
C ALA A 16 1.96 -0.11 7.24
N ASP A 17 0.68 -0.35 7.48
CA ASP A 17 0.19 -1.64 7.93
C ASP A 17 -0.17 -2.50 6.73
N ILE A 18 0.23 -3.76 6.76
CA ILE A 18 -0.07 -4.71 5.69
C ILE A 18 -1.01 -5.80 6.20
N TYR A 19 -2.05 -6.08 5.41
CA TYR A 19 -3.07 -7.08 5.70
C TYR A 19 -3.13 -8.11 4.60
N TYR A 20 -3.34 -9.37 4.97
CA TYR A 20 -3.50 -10.46 4.01
C TYR A 20 -4.88 -11.08 4.14
N SER A 21 -5.42 -11.50 3.00
CA SER A 21 -6.71 -12.15 2.91
C SER A 21 -6.57 -13.66 3.07
N THR A 22 -7.43 -14.23 3.88
CA THR A 22 -7.63 -15.69 3.92
C THR A 22 -9.06 -15.97 3.51
N ALA A 23 -9.24 -16.94 2.60
CA ALA A 23 -10.56 -17.38 2.20
C ALA A 23 -11.01 -18.52 3.11
N GLU A 24 -12.13 -18.32 3.78
CA GLU A 24 -12.73 -19.33 4.64
C GLU A 24 -14.12 -19.68 4.14
N GLN A 25 -14.49 -20.96 4.24
CA GLN A 25 -15.83 -21.37 3.88
C GLN A 25 -16.77 -21.14 5.06
N SER A 26 -17.86 -20.40 4.83
CA SER A 26 -18.85 -20.16 5.85
C SER A 26 -19.66 -21.44 6.13
N SER A 27 -20.45 -21.41 7.21
CA SER A 27 -21.33 -22.53 7.56
C SER A 27 -22.37 -22.85 6.49
N PHE A 28 -22.61 -21.92 5.56
CA PHE A 28 -23.54 -22.10 4.44
C PHE A 28 -22.86 -22.50 3.14
N GLY A 29 -21.55 -22.78 3.17
CA GLY A 29 -20.80 -23.17 1.99
C GLY A 29 -20.27 -22.03 1.15
N GLU A 30 -20.50 -20.79 1.53
CA GLU A 30 -19.99 -19.62 0.82
C GLU A 30 -18.54 -19.33 1.20
N MET A 31 -17.74 -18.88 0.23
CA MET A 31 -16.38 -18.42 0.50
C MET A 31 -16.41 -17.00 1.01
N VAL A 32 -15.84 -16.78 2.19
CA VAL A 32 -15.75 -15.46 2.82
C VAL A 32 -14.28 -15.09 2.96
N ASN A 33 -13.92 -13.90 2.49
CA ASN A 33 -12.57 -13.36 2.66
C ASN A 33 -12.48 -12.65 4.00
N THR A 34 -11.49 -13.03 4.79
CA THR A 34 -11.18 -12.37 6.06
C THR A 34 -9.81 -11.74 5.95
N TRP A 35 -9.71 -10.47 6.32
CA TRP A 35 -8.46 -9.72 6.29
C TRP A 35 -7.80 -9.72 7.66
N SER A 36 -6.54 -10.12 7.70
CA SER A 36 -5.78 -10.20 8.95
C SER A 36 -4.54 -9.34 8.88
N PHE A 37 -4.32 -8.55 9.92
CA PHE A 37 -3.09 -7.76 10.05
C PHE A 37 -1.89 -8.69 10.16
N ASP A 38 -0.81 -8.38 9.41
CA ASP A 38 0.42 -9.15 9.46
C ASP A 38 1.54 -8.38 10.15
N ARG A 39 1.92 -7.24 9.58
CA ARG A 39 3.04 -6.47 10.11
C ARG A 39 3.01 -5.02 9.63
N VAL A 40 3.87 -4.21 10.24
CA VAL A 40 4.16 -2.85 9.80
C VAL A 40 5.41 -2.90 8.93
N ILE A 41 5.38 -2.23 7.80
CA ILE A 41 6.53 -2.13 6.90
C ILE A 41 6.99 -0.69 6.77
N ASN A 42 8.26 -0.50 6.46
CA ASN A 42 8.82 0.80 6.13
C ASN A 42 8.59 1.10 4.66
N CYS A 43 8.21 2.34 4.37
CA CYS A 43 7.83 2.72 3.02
C CYS A 43 8.05 4.19 2.74
N SER A 44 7.86 4.56 1.49
CA SER A 44 7.71 5.92 1.02
C SER A 44 6.47 5.97 0.14
N ALA A 45 5.54 6.87 0.43
CA ALA A 45 4.30 6.96 -0.32
C ALA A 45 4.05 8.40 -0.73
N ILE A 46 3.85 8.62 -2.01
CA ILE A 46 3.52 9.92 -2.56
C ILE A 46 2.30 9.78 -3.46
N LYS A 47 1.52 10.86 -3.54
CA LYS A 47 0.37 10.89 -4.42
C LYS A 47 0.84 10.87 -5.87
N GLU A 48 0.30 9.95 -6.66
CA GLU A 48 0.57 9.90 -8.08
C GLU A 48 -0.07 11.11 -8.76
N ARG A 49 0.72 11.83 -9.56
CA ARG A 49 0.20 12.97 -10.32
C ARG A 49 -0.34 12.48 -11.65
N PRO A 50 -1.61 12.76 -11.99
CA PRO A 50 -2.09 12.52 -13.34
C PRO A 50 -1.32 13.44 -14.29
N ASP A 51 -1.05 12.97 -15.53
CA ASP A 51 -0.43 13.83 -16.49
C ASP A 51 -1.40 14.95 -16.93
N SER A 52 -0.88 15.99 -17.59
CA SER A 52 -1.68 17.16 -17.94
C SER A 52 -2.83 16.84 -18.90
N SER A 53 -2.67 15.85 -19.77
CA SER A 53 -3.76 15.44 -20.67
C SER A 53 -4.90 14.78 -19.91
N VAL A 54 -4.61 13.99 -18.90
CA VAL A 54 -5.60 13.39 -18.03
C VAL A 54 -6.34 14.48 -17.24
N ILE A 55 -5.62 15.46 -16.71
CA ILE A 55 -6.22 16.57 -15.97
C ILE A 55 -7.22 17.33 -16.86
N ASN A 56 -6.83 17.63 -18.10
CA ASN A 56 -7.70 18.33 -19.03
C ASN A 56 -8.94 17.53 -19.41
N ALA A 57 -8.81 16.19 -19.49
CA ALA A 57 -9.93 15.32 -19.82
C ALA A 57 -10.90 15.13 -18.66
N ILE A 58 -10.42 15.27 -17.43
CA ILE A 58 -11.21 15.02 -16.22
C ILE A 58 -11.49 16.29 -15.44
N SER A 59 -11.58 17.43 -16.05
CA SER A 59 -11.76 18.72 -15.37
C SER A 59 -13.05 18.81 -14.53
N SER A 60 -13.64 17.67 -14.18
CA SER A 60 -14.90 17.56 -13.49
C SER A 60 -14.77 16.65 -12.25
N GLU A 61 -15.90 16.26 -11.72
CA GLU A 61 -16.05 15.40 -10.54
C GLU A 61 -15.24 14.09 -10.57
N LYS A 62 -14.95 13.55 -11.76
CA LYS A 62 -14.16 12.31 -11.90
C LYS A 62 -12.72 12.48 -11.45
N PHE A 63 -12.22 13.69 -11.43
CA PHE A 63 -10.88 13.96 -10.97
C PHE A 63 -10.65 13.48 -9.54
N ILE A 64 -11.68 13.59 -8.70
CA ILE A 64 -11.60 13.19 -7.30
C ILE A 64 -11.31 11.68 -7.16
N GLU A 65 -11.92 10.85 -8.00
CA GLU A 65 -11.70 9.41 -7.97
C GLU A 65 -10.25 9.03 -8.26
N TYR A 66 -9.60 9.78 -9.13
CA TYR A 66 -8.21 9.51 -9.51
C TYR A 66 -7.19 10.09 -8.56
N SER A 67 -7.62 10.94 -7.63
CA SER A 67 -6.71 11.61 -6.72
C SER A 67 -6.12 10.68 -5.65
N TYR A 68 -6.69 9.47 -5.48
CA TYR A 68 -6.26 8.51 -4.47
C TYR A 68 -5.39 7.40 -5.00
N LYS A 69 -4.65 7.67 -6.06
CA LYS A 69 -3.60 6.77 -6.52
C LYS A 69 -2.28 7.16 -5.88
N LEU A 70 -1.58 6.18 -5.32
CA LEU A 70 -0.31 6.42 -4.67
C LEU A 70 0.81 5.65 -5.36
N ASP A 71 1.97 6.29 -5.43
CA ASP A 71 3.25 5.66 -5.77
C ASP A 71 3.91 5.29 -4.44
N PHE A 72 3.90 4.01 -4.13
CA PHE A 72 4.37 3.45 -2.87
C PHE A 72 5.65 2.67 -3.12
N ARG A 73 6.66 2.89 -2.30
CA ARG A 73 7.95 2.21 -2.44
C ARG A 73 8.38 1.63 -1.11
N THR A 74 8.91 0.42 -1.15
CA THR A 74 9.38 -0.28 0.04
C THR A 74 10.50 -1.24 -0.32
N ALA A 75 11.40 -1.49 0.62
CA ALA A 75 12.40 -2.54 0.50
C ALA A 75 11.89 -3.89 1.01
N ASP A 76 10.76 -3.90 1.72
CA ASP A 76 10.22 -5.11 2.33
C ASP A 76 9.49 -5.98 1.31
N GLU A 77 9.58 -7.29 1.49
CA GLU A 77 8.83 -8.25 0.67
C GLU A 77 7.36 -8.25 1.09
N ILE A 78 6.48 -7.90 0.16
CA ILE A 78 5.05 -7.82 0.46
C ILE A 78 4.22 -8.97 -0.08
N LEU A 79 4.76 -9.73 -1.05
CA LEU A 79 4.03 -10.87 -1.61
C LEU A 79 4.10 -12.10 -0.71
N LYS A 80 4.82 -12.00 0.37
CA LYS A 80 4.89 -13.05 1.40
C LYS A 80 4.56 -12.47 2.76
N SER A 81 3.83 -13.26 3.56
CA SER A 81 3.56 -12.91 4.95
C SER A 81 4.78 -13.21 5.83
N SER A 82 4.69 -12.82 7.12
CA SER A 82 5.72 -13.14 8.11
C SER A 82 5.90 -14.64 8.32
N ASP A 83 4.90 -15.45 7.97
CA ASP A 83 4.95 -16.91 8.05
C ASP A 83 5.42 -17.57 6.75
N ASP A 84 5.99 -16.81 5.82
CA ASP A 84 6.47 -17.25 4.51
C ASP A 84 5.37 -17.80 3.59
N ILE A 85 4.12 -17.44 3.84
CA ILE A 85 3.00 -17.81 2.97
C ILE A 85 2.94 -16.78 1.83
N SER A 86 2.89 -17.25 0.60
CA SER A 86 2.80 -16.39 -0.59
C SER A 86 1.37 -15.95 -0.87
N TYR A 87 1.21 -14.69 -1.28
CA TYR A 87 -0.08 -14.10 -1.63
C TYR A 87 0.00 -13.41 -2.99
N SER A 88 -1.13 -13.37 -3.69
CA SER A 88 -1.23 -12.57 -4.91
C SER A 88 -1.54 -11.12 -4.53
N ILE A 89 -1.36 -10.21 -5.49
CA ILE A 89 -1.62 -8.78 -5.25
C ILE A 89 -3.08 -8.50 -4.86
N THR A 90 -4.02 -9.32 -5.30
CA THR A 90 -5.43 -9.15 -4.96
C THR A 90 -5.75 -9.58 -3.53
N GLU A 91 -4.83 -10.24 -2.86
CA GLU A 91 -5.00 -10.74 -1.50
C GLU A 91 -4.30 -9.86 -0.46
N ILE A 92 -3.88 -8.67 -0.86
CA ILE A 92 -3.09 -7.77 0.00
C ILE A 92 -3.76 -6.40 0.04
N LEU A 93 -3.90 -5.87 1.27
CA LEU A 93 -4.33 -4.50 1.49
C LEU A 93 -3.29 -3.76 2.31
N ILE A 94 -3.12 -2.47 2.01
CA ILE A 94 -2.20 -1.59 2.72
C ILE A 94 -3.01 -0.42 3.26
N THR A 95 -2.81 -0.09 4.52
CA THR A 95 -3.53 1.00 5.15
C THR A 95 -2.67 1.65 6.24
N ASN A 96 -3.24 2.66 6.89
CA ASN A 96 -2.61 3.32 8.04
C ASN A 96 -1.19 3.81 7.73
N ILE A 97 -1.05 4.48 6.58
CA ILE A 97 0.23 5.03 6.15
C ILE A 97 0.54 6.26 7.00
N LYS A 98 1.64 6.19 7.74
CA LYS A 98 2.05 7.24 8.68
C LYS A 98 3.34 7.89 8.24
N ASP A 99 3.45 9.18 8.53
CA ASP A 99 4.69 9.93 8.33
C ASP A 99 5.73 9.57 9.41
N PRO A 100 6.96 10.10 9.33
CA PRO A 100 7.99 9.80 10.34
C PRO A 100 7.61 10.22 11.75
N SER A 101 6.66 11.14 11.91
CA SER A 101 6.19 11.58 13.24
C SER A 101 5.10 10.67 13.81
N GLY A 102 4.61 9.71 13.02
CA GLY A 102 3.55 8.80 13.46
C GLY A 102 2.14 9.27 13.13
N LYS A 103 1.99 10.32 12.32
CA LYS A 103 0.69 10.85 11.93
C LYS A 103 0.21 10.18 10.65
N VAL A 104 -1.05 9.75 10.63
CA VAL A 104 -1.69 9.21 9.42
C VAL A 104 -1.80 10.33 8.39
N VAL A 105 -1.30 10.08 7.18
CA VAL A 105 -1.24 11.10 6.13
C VAL A 105 -2.27 10.90 5.01
N TRP A 106 -2.89 9.73 4.93
CA TRP A 106 -3.91 9.45 3.92
C TRP A 106 -5.19 9.03 4.62
N PHE A 107 -6.20 9.92 4.60
CA PHE A 107 -7.50 9.65 5.19
C PHE A 107 -8.57 10.52 4.52
N GLU A 108 -9.77 10.00 4.41
CA GLU A 108 -10.94 10.75 3.94
C GLU A 108 -11.73 11.29 5.12
N VAL A 109 -11.77 10.53 6.21
CA VAL A 109 -12.42 10.92 7.47
C VAL A 109 -11.35 10.94 8.54
N LEU A 110 -11.35 11.96 9.36
CA LEU A 110 -10.37 12.13 10.44
C LEU A 110 -10.37 10.89 11.33
N ASP A 111 -9.15 10.41 11.63
CA ASP A 111 -8.90 9.22 12.44
C ASP A 111 -9.29 7.88 11.77
N GLU A 112 -9.70 7.91 10.49
CA GLU A 112 -10.01 6.70 9.73
C GLU A 112 -9.06 6.57 8.54
N PRO A 113 -7.96 5.80 8.66
CA PRO A 113 -7.01 5.66 7.55
C PRO A 113 -7.67 5.07 6.31
N THR A 114 -7.30 5.60 5.15
CA THR A 114 -7.76 5.04 3.87
C THR A 114 -7.13 3.68 3.63
N VAL A 115 -7.94 2.72 3.18
CA VAL A 115 -7.48 1.39 2.80
C VAL A 115 -7.15 1.39 1.31
N PHE A 116 -5.98 0.86 0.95
CA PHE A 116 -5.53 0.79 -0.44
C PHE A 116 -5.37 -0.65 -0.89
N GLU A 117 -5.77 -0.89 -2.13
CA GLU A 117 -5.49 -2.15 -2.81
C GLU A 117 -4.32 -1.97 -3.78
N ILE A 118 -3.70 -3.08 -4.15
CA ILE A 118 -2.53 -3.06 -5.01
C ILE A 118 -2.97 -3.18 -6.47
N GLY A 119 -2.56 -2.20 -7.29
CA GLY A 119 -2.78 -2.24 -8.73
C GLY A 119 -1.66 -2.94 -9.48
N ASN A 120 -0.41 -2.73 -9.05
CA ASN A 120 0.75 -3.33 -9.70
C ASN A 120 1.95 -3.31 -8.76
N VAL A 121 2.87 -4.26 -8.95
CA VAL A 121 4.13 -4.34 -8.20
C VAL A 121 5.26 -4.46 -9.21
N GLU A 122 6.24 -3.57 -9.10
CA GLU A 122 7.41 -3.58 -9.97
C GLU A 122 8.69 -3.64 -9.13
N PRO A 123 9.68 -4.47 -9.52
CA PRO A 123 10.97 -4.44 -8.87
C PRO A 123 11.74 -3.17 -9.24
N MET A 124 12.55 -2.66 -8.31
CA MET A 124 13.44 -1.53 -8.56
C MET A 124 14.87 -1.99 -8.57
N PHE A 125 15.62 -1.54 -9.57
CA PHE A 125 17.05 -1.86 -9.72
C PHE A 125 17.84 -0.56 -9.77
N ASP A 126 19.03 -0.60 -9.18
CA ASP A 126 19.97 0.50 -9.29
C ASP A 126 20.66 0.49 -10.67
N PRO A 127 21.49 1.50 -11.02
CA PRO A 127 22.19 1.52 -12.31
C PRO A 127 23.14 0.34 -12.52
N PHE A 128 23.51 -0.38 -11.47
CA PHE A 128 24.37 -1.56 -11.53
C PHE A 128 23.59 -2.88 -11.53
N HIS A 129 22.24 -2.80 -11.73
CA HIS A 129 21.32 -3.94 -11.75
C HIS A 129 21.19 -4.67 -10.43
N ASN A 130 21.49 -4.00 -9.31
CA ASN A 130 21.21 -4.56 -7.99
C ASN A 130 19.79 -4.25 -7.58
N PHE A 131 19.06 -5.29 -7.17
CA PHE A 131 17.70 -5.13 -6.67
C PHE A 131 17.72 -4.39 -5.32
N PHE A 132 16.84 -3.41 -5.14
CA PHE A 132 16.80 -2.67 -3.89
C PHE A 132 15.39 -2.42 -3.35
N GLY A 133 14.36 -3.00 -3.93
CA GLY A 133 13.01 -2.89 -3.40
C GLY A 133 11.94 -2.95 -4.46
N TYR A 134 10.73 -2.61 -4.07
CA TYR A 134 9.54 -2.66 -4.91
C TYR A 134 8.90 -1.28 -5.03
N ARG A 135 8.46 -0.97 -6.24
CA ARG A 135 7.57 0.14 -6.51
C ARG A 135 6.16 -0.42 -6.68
N ILE A 136 5.24 0.06 -5.87
CA ILE A 136 3.89 -0.49 -5.80
C ILE A 136 2.92 0.63 -6.13
N PHE A 137 2.03 0.37 -7.08
CA PHE A 137 0.98 1.30 -7.41
C PHE A 137 -0.25 0.96 -6.59
N LEU A 138 -0.62 1.85 -5.69
CA LEU A 138 -1.78 1.68 -4.83
C LEU A 138 -2.95 2.51 -5.36
N ARG A 139 -4.15 1.99 -5.18
CA ARG A 139 -5.38 2.72 -5.43
C ARG A 139 -6.32 2.52 -4.26
N ARG A 140 -7.21 3.49 -4.06
CA ARG A 140 -8.20 3.40 -2.98
C ARG A 140 -9.08 2.17 -3.18
N ALA A 141 -9.22 1.36 -2.15
CA ALA A 141 -10.10 0.20 -2.19
C ALA A 141 -11.57 0.67 -2.20
N ASP A 142 -12.41 0.04 -3.01
CA ASP A 142 -13.84 0.40 -3.08
C ASP A 142 -14.55 0.14 -1.75
N ASP A 143 -14.23 -0.96 -1.09
CA ASP A 143 -14.78 -1.30 0.22
C ASP A 143 -13.80 -0.87 1.31
N GLN A 144 -14.04 0.28 1.93
CA GLN A 144 -13.21 0.79 3.00
C GLN A 144 -13.46 0.11 4.34
N SER A 145 -14.50 -0.68 4.44
CA SER A 145 -14.86 -1.37 5.69
C SER A 145 -14.38 -2.81 5.75
N CYS A 146 -13.68 -3.29 4.72
CA CYS A 146 -13.31 -4.70 4.61
C CYS A 146 -12.37 -5.20 5.72
N ILE A 147 -11.64 -4.30 6.38
CA ILE A 147 -10.70 -4.64 7.46
C ILE A 147 -11.37 -4.62 8.84
N LEU A 148 -12.50 -3.98 8.95
CA LEU A 148 -13.19 -3.81 10.24
C LEU A 148 -13.84 -5.10 10.75
#